data_d6902c75dc5fbb1b4fdbb2223faae595
#
_entry.id   d6902c75dc5fbb1b4fdbb2223faae595
#
_cell.length_a   1.000
_cell.length_b   1.000
_cell.length_c   1.000
_cell.angle_alpha   90.00
_cell.angle_beta   90.00
_cell.angle_gamma   90.00
#
_symmetry.space_group_name_H-M   'P 1'
#
loop_
_entity.id
_entity.type
_entity.pdbx_description
1 polymer ?
#
loop_
_entity_poly.entity_id
_entity_poly.type
_entity_poly.pdbx_seq_one_letter_code
_entity_poly.pdbx_strand_id
1 'polypeptide(L)'
;MLKNVKSSYFSIIVFSYVNEKQKLKLVKYNKKLQQKIDLSIVNFMHFKGNYLIYESNGKGKEYYSNGELKFEGEYLNGKRNGKGKEYYGDNKLKFEGEYLNGKRNGKGKEYYNNGELKFESEYLNDKKNGKGKEYNDDGKLIYEGEFIDDKRSVGTVYDKYGNIMHAYNNLNGKGEEYYFNGSLLFEGEYLNGKRNGKGKLYWYIGKLHFEGEYLNGKRNGKGKEYYESGELYFEGEYLNDKIWKGKGYDKLNNVVFEINGGNGLIKEYSILSGKLYFDGEYLNGERNGKGKEIFYDKIEFEGEYLNGERNGKGKEYYTNGKIKYEGEYLNGERYGKGKEYDYDGKLIYEGEYLYNYKIKGKYFINEELEYEGEFRYNRKWNGKGYDESGNIIYELVNGNGKVNEYYDNGNLEFKGEYLNGKRNGKGIEYYDNGLLRFEGEYLNGKRKEN
;
A
#
# COMPACT_ATOMS: atom_id res chain seq x y z
N MET A 1 -26.32 -2.16 -23.61
CA MET A 1 -25.62 -1.24 -24.52
C MET A 1 -24.24 -1.77 -24.99
N LEU A 2 -23.46 -2.46 -24.21
CA LEU A 2 -22.12 -2.98 -24.61
C LEU A 2 -22.14 -4.26 -25.47
N LYS A 3 -23.29 -4.91 -25.69
CA LYS A 3 -23.39 -6.13 -26.51
C LYS A 3 -23.03 -5.95 -28.00
N ASN A 4 -23.07 -4.72 -28.50
CA ASN A 4 -22.88 -4.40 -29.93
C ASN A 4 -21.53 -3.75 -30.24
N VAL A 5 -20.64 -3.56 -29.25
CA VAL A 5 -19.33 -3.00 -29.47
C VAL A 5 -18.41 -4.08 -30.02
N LYS A 6 -18.05 -3.96 -31.29
CA LYS A 6 -17.21 -4.95 -32.01
C LYS A 6 -15.70 -4.76 -31.73
N SER A 7 -15.26 -3.58 -31.35
CA SER A 7 -13.85 -3.25 -31.10
C SER A 7 -13.44 -3.54 -29.66
N SER A 8 -12.44 -4.38 -29.48
CA SER A 8 -11.80 -4.65 -28.17
C SER A 8 -11.14 -3.39 -27.60
N TYR A 9 -10.53 -2.58 -28.48
CA TYR A 9 -9.86 -1.31 -28.13
C TYR A 9 -10.83 -0.30 -27.51
N PHE A 10 -12.01 -0.10 -28.13
CA PHE A 10 -13.04 0.79 -27.60
C PHE A 10 -13.59 0.31 -26.25
N SER A 11 -13.71 -1.01 -26.09
CA SER A 11 -14.10 -1.60 -24.81
C SER A 11 -13.05 -1.34 -23.72
N ILE A 12 -11.75 -1.42 -24.02
CA ILE A 12 -10.66 -1.14 -23.08
C ILE A 12 -10.69 0.33 -22.66
N ILE A 13 -10.85 1.28 -23.59
CA ILE A 13 -10.95 2.72 -23.29
C ILE A 13 -12.18 3.00 -22.41
N VAL A 14 -13.36 2.48 -22.75
CA VAL A 14 -14.57 2.68 -21.93
C VAL A 14 -14.37 2.10 -20.52
N PHE A 15 -13.68 0.97 -20.39
CA PHE A 15 -13.38 0.37 -19.10
C PHE A 15 -12.30 1.14 -18.33
N SER A 16 -11.43 1.92 -18.98
CA SER A 16 -10.46 2.77 -18.27
C SER A 16 -11.13 3.88 -17.46
N TYR A 17 -12.31 4.35 -17.88
CA TYR A 17 -13.10 5.36 -17.16
C TYR A 17 -14.06 4.80 -16.10
N VAL A 18 -14.13 3.48 -15.94
CA VAL A 18 -14.98 2.84 -14.94
C VAL A 18 -14.12 2.46 -13.74
N ASN A 19 -14.54 2.82 -12.52
CA ASN A 19 -13.79 2.44 -11.34
C ASN A 19 -13.69 0.91 -11.20
N GLU A 20 -12.61 0.42 -10.58
CA GLU A 20 -12.27 -1.01 -10.53
C GLU A 20 -13.38 -1.88 -9.93
N LYS A 21 -14.11 -1.37 -8.94
CA LYS A 21 -15.22 -2.08 -8.29
C LYS A 21 -16.40 -2.31 -9.25
N GLN A 22 -16.64 -1.36 -10.13
CA GLN A 22 -17.67 -1.47 -11.18
C GLN A 22 -17.19 -2.34 -12.34
N LYS A 23 -15.91 -2.25 -12.73
CA LYS A 23 -15.27 -3.15 -13.69
C LYS A 23 -15.45 -4.62 -13.27
N LEU A 24 -15.15 -4.92 -12.01
CA LEU A 24 -15.28 -6.27 -11.46
C LEU A 24 -16.71 -6.78 -11.53
N LYS A 25 -17.70 -5.94 -11.21
CA LYS A 25 -19.13 -6.31 -11.31
C LYS A 25 -19.55 -6.65 -12.73
N LEU A 26 -19.05 -5.89 -13.72
CA LEU A 26 -19.40 -6.07 -15.13
C LEU A 26 -18.72 -7.29 -15.74
N VAL A 27 -17.48 -7.57 -15.36
CA VAL A 27 -16.69 -8.70 -15.86
C VAL A 27 -17.08 -10.02 -15.19
N LYS A 28 -17.45 -10.00 -13.90
CA LYS A 28 -17.78 -11.20 -13.10
C LYS A 28 -18.90 -12.06 -13.70
N TYR A 29 -19.84 -11.47 -14.42
CA TYR A 29 -21.04 -12.15 -14.92
C TYR A 29 -21.11 -12.28 -16.44
N ASN A 30 -20.06 -11.88 -17.19
CA ASN A 30 -20.11 -11.88 -18.66
C ASN A 30 -18.85 -12.48 -19.28
N LYS A 31 -18.85 -13.80 -19.48
CA LYS A 31 -17.74 -14.54 -20.14
C LYS A 31 -17.33 -13.96 -21.50
N LYS A 32 -18.26 -13.48 -22.32
CA LYS A 32 -17.94 -12.86 -23.61
C LYS A 32 -17.22 -11.51 -23.46
N LEU A 33 -17.57 -10.74 -22.43
CA LEU A 33 -16.89 -9.49 -22.13
C LEU A 33 -15.50 -9.77 -21.56
N GLN A 34 -15.36 -10.78 -20.69
CA GLN A 34 -14.08 -11.26 -20.17
C GLN A 34 -13.12 -11.63 -21.32
N GLN A 35 -13.59 -12.36 -22.31
CA GLN A 35 -12.81 -12.76 -23.49
C GLN A 35 -12.46 -11.58 -24.42
N LYS A 36 -13.38 -10.60 -24.58
CA LYS A 36 -13.14 -9.43 -25.45
C LYS A 36 -12.12 -8.45 -24.93
N ILE A 37 -12.05 -8.27 -23.61
CA ILE A 37 -11.08 -7.40 -22.96
C ILE A 37 -9.89 -8.18 -22.41
N ASP A 38 -9.85 -9.50 -22.68
CA ASP A 38 -8.81 -10.44 -22.25
C ASP A 38 -8.46 -10.31 -20.74
N LEU A 39 -9.46 -9.96 -19.96
CA LEU A 39 -9.39 -9.91 -18.50
C LEU A 39 -9.94 -11.24 -17.97
N SER A 40 -9.04 -12.15 -17.69
CA SER A 40 -9.39 -13.33 -16.88
C SER A 40 -9.49 -12.92 -15.41
N ILE A 41 -10.28 -13.67 -14.62
CA ILE A 41 -10.30 -13.52 -13.15
C ILE A 41 -8.88 -13.59 -12.58
N VAL A 42 -8.01 -14.40 -13.17
CA VAL A 42 -6.58 -14.53 -12.83
C VAL A 42 -5.82 -13.21 -13.04
N ASN A 43 -6.09 -12.47 -14.12
CA ASN A 43 -5.42 -11.20 -14.42
C ASN A 43 -5.81 -10.10 -13.40
N PHE A 44 -7.07 -10.13 -12.94
CA PHE A 44 -7.54 -9.19 -11.92
C PHE A 44 -6.98 -9.51 -10.53
N MET A 45 -6.69 -10.78 -10.29
CA MET A 45 -6.04 -11.26 -9.06
C MET A 45 -4.57 -10.84 -9.02
N HIS A 46 -3.86 -10.86 -10.14
CA HIS A 46 -2.50 -10.33 -10.29
C HIS A 46 -2.45 -8.80 -10.13
N PHE A 47 -3.49 -8.08 -10.54
CA PHE A 47 -3.54 -6.62 -10.45
C PHE A 47 -3.52 -6.10 -8.99
N LYS A 48 -4.02 -6.90 -8.04
CA LYS A 48 -3.95 -6.59 -6.59
C LYS A 48 -2.81 -7.31 -5.87
N GLY A 49 -1.97 -8.05 -6.57
CA GLY A 49 -0.86 -8.80 -5.98
C GLY A 49 -1.27 -10.00 -5.12
N ASN A 50 -2.57 -10.31 -5.03
CA ASN A 50 -3.10 -11.46 -4.29
C ASN A 50 -4.00 -12.29 -5.20
N TYR A 51 -4.04 -13.62 -5.02
CA TYR A 51 -4.92 -14.48 -5.78
C TYR A 51 -5.79 -15.37 -4.88
N LEU A 52 -6.95 -15.78 -5.37
CA LEU A 52 -7.96 -16.55 -4.65
C LEU A 52 -8.29 -17.82 -5.43
N ILE A 53 -8.25 -18.95 -4.76
CA ILE A 53 -8.67 -20.27 -5.29
C ILE A 53 -9.94 -20.69 -4.55
N TYR A 54 -11.01 -20.95 -5.31
CA TYR A 54 -12.25 -21.51 -4.78
C TYR A 54 -12.24 -23.02 -4.84
N GLU A 55 -12.71 -23.66 -3.77
CA GLU A 55 -13.00 -25.08 -3.71
C GLU A 55 -14.50 -25.31 -3.97
N SER A 56 -14.86 -26.51 -4.45
CA SER A 56 -16.24 -26.87 -4.82
C SER A 56 -17.22 -26.93 -3.63
N ASN A 57 -16.71 -26.95 -2.41
CA ASN A 57 -17.47 -27.05 -1.15
C ASN A 57 -17.82 -25.70 -0.52
N GLY A 58 -17.63 -24.57 -1.23
CA GLY A 58 -17.86 -23.23 -0.72
C GLY A 58 -16.71 -22.66 0.10
N LYS A 59 -15.58 -23.36 0.18
CA LYS A 59 -14.34 -22.89 0.78
C LYS A 59 -13.44 -22.24 -0.25
N GLY A 60 -12.48 -21.43 0.22
CA GLY A 60 -11.49 -20.81 -0.67
C GLY A 60 -10.22 -20.46 0.08
N LYS A 61 -9.15 -20.28 -0.69
CA LYS A 61 -7.82 -19.89 -0.21
C LYS A 61 -7.33 -18.67 -0.97
N GLU A 62 -6.95 -17.63 -0.23
CA GLU A 62 -6.28 -16.47 -0.79
C GLU A 62 -4.78 -16.56 -0.53
N TYR A 63 -4.00 -16.10 -1.48
CA TYR A 63 -2.55 -16.10 -1.39
C TYR A 63 -2.00 -14.70 -1.60
N TYR A 64 -0.87 -14.40 -0.98
CA TYR A 64 -0.07 -13.22 -1.28
C TYR A 64 0.58 -13.35 -2.67
N SER A 65 1.10 -12.23 -3.19
CA SER A 65 1.81 -12.20 -4.48
C SER A 65 3.04 -13.11 -4.54
N ASN A 66 3.66 -13.40 -3.40
CA ASN A 66 4.79 -14.32 -3.27
C ASN A 66 4.38 -15.81 -3.20
N GLY A 67 3.07 -16.11 -3.24
CA GLY A 67 2.54 -17.47 -3.20
C GLY A 67 2.26 -18.03 -1.80
N GLU A 68 2.53 -17.28 -0.74
CA GLU A 68 2.22 -17.69 0.63
C GLU A 68 0.72 -17.57 0.93
N LEU A 69 0.21 -18.47 1.77
CA LEU A 69 -1.19 -18.47 2.15
C LEU A 69 -1.52 -17.22 2.97
N LYS A 70 -2.54 -16.48 2.55
CA LYS A 70 -3.03 -15.28 3.21
C LYS A 70 -4.30 -15.51 4.02
N PHE A 71 -5.20 -16.33 3.47
CA PHE A 71 -6.48 -16.65 4.09
C PHE A 71 -6.98 -17.99 3.57
N GLU A 72 -7.62 -18.77 4.45
CA GLU A 72 -8.45 -19.92 4.09
C GLU A 72 -9.74 -19.91 4.89
N GLY A 73 -10.85 -20.28 4.27
CA GLY A 73 -12.14 -20.30 4.97
C GLY A 73 -13.34 -20.41 4.04
N GLU A 74 -14.49 -20.15 4.63
CA GLU A 74 -15.78 -20.23 3.95
C GLU A 74 -16.09 -18.93 3.19
N TYR A 75 -16.76 -19.10 2.04
CA TYR A 75 -17.14 -18.01 1.15
C TYR A 75 -18.62 -18.11 0.74
N LEU A 76 -19.26 -16.95 0.70
CA LEU A 76 -20.60 -16.81 0.15
C LEU A 76 -20.63 -15.61 -0.80
N ASN A 77 -21.10 -15.82 -2.03
CA ASN A 77 -21.19 -14.77 -3.07
C ASN A 77 -19.87 -14.02 -3.28
N GLY A 78 -18.73 -14.73 -3.24
CA GLY A 78 -17.40 -14.17 -3.48
C GLY A 78 -16.82 -13.34 -2.33
N LYS A 79 -17.42 -13.42 -1.15
CA LYS A 79 -16.92 -12.77 0.07
C LYS A 79 -16.67 -13.82 1.14
N ARG A 80 -15.67 -13.59 2.01
CA ARG A 80 -15.45 -14.39 3.22
C ARG A 80 -16.74 -14.40 4.04
N ASN A 81 -17.23 -15.59 4.41
CA ASN A 81 -18.50 -15.71 5.15
C ASN A 81 -18.52 -17.06 5.88
N GLY A 82 -18.73 -17.05 7.17
CA GLY A 82 -18.56 -18.23 8.02
C GLY A 82 -17.17 -18.28 8.68
N LYS A 83 -16.62 -19.45 8.93
CA LYS A 83 -15.31 -19.62 9.61
C LYS A 83 -14.14 -19.43 8.64
N GLY A 84 -13.08 -18.77 9.12
CA GLY A 84 -11.87 -18.57 8.33
C GLY A 84 -10.63 -18.29 9.16
N LYS A 85 -9.45 -18.42 8.52
CA LYS A 85 -8.14 -18.18 9.09
C LYS A 85 -7.34 -17.23 8.19
N GLU A 86 -6.71 -16.25 8.78
CA GLU A 86 -5.75 -15.36 8.12
C GLU A 86 -4.33 -15.72 8.57
N TYR A 87 -3.38 -15.52 7.69
CA TYR A 87 -1.97 -15.82 7.94
C TYR A 87 -1.09 -14.60 7.68
N TYR A 88 0.02 -14.51 8.39
CA TYR A 88 1.14 -13.63 8.07
C TYR A 88 1.87 -14.14 6.81
N GLY A 89 2.76 -13.30 6.24
CA GLY A 89 3.51 -13.66 5.04
C GLY A 89 4.53 -14.81 5.22
N ASP A 90 4.68 -15.34 6.43
CA ASP A 90 5.50 -16.50 6.79
C ASP A 90 4.66 -17.75 7.14
N ASN A 91 3.40 -17.79 6.70
CA ASN A 91 2.41 -18.82 6.96
C ASN A 91 2.04 -19.04 8.44
N LYS A 92 2.44 -18.14 9.35
CA LYS A 92 1.98 -18.20 10.74
C LYS A 92 0.56 -17.68 10.87
N LEU A 93 -0.23 -18.30 11.74
CA LEU A 93 -1.60 -17.90 12.00
C LEU A 93 -1.64 -16.47 12.57
N LYS A 94 -2.43 -15.62 11.92
CA LYS A 94 -2.64 -14.22 12.30
C LYS A 94 -3.99 -14.01 12.98
N PHE A 95 -5.02 -14.66 12.43
CA PHE A 95 -6.38 -14.56 12.93
C PHE A 95 -7.15 -15.83 12.57
N GLU A 96 -8.01 -16.28 13.48
CA GLU A 96 -9.05 -17.27 13.21
C GLU A 96 -10.37 -16.82 13.80
N GLY A 97 -11.47 -16.97 13.06
CA GLY A 97 -12.78 -16.53 13.54
C GLY A 97 -13.87 -16.54 12.49
N GLU A 98 -14.91 -15.81 12.81
CA GLU A 98 -16.12 -15.74 11.99
C GLU A 98 -16.11 -14.49 11.09
N TYR A 99 -16.68 -14.65 9.90
CA TYR A 99 -16.79 -13.61 8.86
C TYR A 99 -18.21 -13.47 8.37
N LEU A 100 -18.61 -12.24 8.11
CA LEU A 100 -19.87 -11.90 7.46
C LEU A 100 -19.62 -10.87 6.35
N ASN A 101 -20.01 -11.20 5.12
CA ASN A 101 -19.88 -10.30 3.96
C ASN A 101 -18.47 -9.75 3.75
N GLY A 102 -17.42 -10.53 4.04
CA GLY A 102 -16.03 -10.18 3.84
C GLY A 102 -15.34 -9.52 5.02
N LYS A 103 -16.05 -9.29 6.12
CA LYS A 103 -15.55 -8.66 7.33
C LYS A 103 -15.55 -9.65 8.49
N ARG A 104 -14.62 -9.51 9.42
CA ARG A 104 -14.64 -10.23 10.70
C ARG A 104 -15.90 -9.85 11.46
N ASN A 105 -16.69 -10.85 11.87
CA ASN A 105 -17.99 -10.63 12.52
C ASN A 105 -18.37 -11.87 13.32
N GLY A 106 -18.53 -11.74 14.63
CA GLY A 106 -18.69 -12.86 15.56
C GLY A 106 -17.42 -13.10 16.38
N LYS A 107 -17.19 -14.30 16.86
CA LYS A 107 -16.04 -14.64 17.70
C LYS A 107 -14.77 -14.81 16.88
N GLY A 108 -13.64 -14.30 17.40
CA GLY A 108 -12.35 -14.45 16.74
C GLY A 108 -11.17 -14.35 17.70
N LYS A 109 -10.03 -14.88 17.21
CA LYS A 109 -8.74 -14.86 17.91
C LYS A 109 -7.68 -14.28 16.98
N GLU A 110 -6.89 -13.35 17.49
CA GLU A 110 -5.71 -12.82 16.83
C GLU A 110 -4.45 -13.34 17.51
N TYR A 111 -3.39 -13.54 16.72
CA TYR A 111 -2.13 -14.06 17.20
C TYR A 111 -0.98 -13.12 16.85
N TYR A 112 0.03 -13.08 17.67
CA TYR A 112 1.32 -12.47 17.35
C TYR A 112 2.10 -13.32 16.34
N ASN A 113 3.14 -12.74 15.75
CA ASN A 113 3.98 -13.47 14.80
C ASN A 113 4.84 -14.58 15.45
N ASN A 114 4.99 -14.57 16.78
CA ASN A 114 5.61 -15.66 17.53
C ASN A 114 4.63 -16.84 17.80
N GLY A 115 3.34 -16.69 17.41
CA GLY A 115 2.30 -17.71 17.60
C GLY A 115 1.50 -17.57 18.90
N GLU A 116 1.90 -16.70 19.81
CA GLU A 116 1.16 -16.43 21.05
C GLU A 116 -0.17 -15.74 20.77
N LEU A 117 -1.19 -16.07 21.57
CA LEU A 117 -2.50 -15.43 21.50
C LEU A 117 -2.36 -13.96 21.87
N LYS A 118 -2.80 -13.08 20.96
CA LYS A 118 -2.81 -11.63 21.16
C LYS A 118 -4.16 -11.15 21.65
N PHE A 119 -5.21 -11.75 21.11
CA PHE A 119 -6.56 -11.25 21.32
C PHE A 119 -7.59 -12.36 21.15
N GLU A 120 -8.58 -12.44 22.04
CA GLU A 120 -9.82 -13.15 21.78
C GLU A 120 -11.00 -12.25 22.12
N SER A 121 -11.92 -12.05 21.17
CA SER A 121 -13.03 -11.12 21.32
C SER A 121 -14.16 -11.43 20.35
N GLU A 122 -15.25 -10.72 20.56
CA GLU A 122 -16.28 -10.56 19.55
C GLU A 122 -15.89 -9.43 18.58
N TYR A 123 -16.26 -9.60 17.31
CA TYR A 123 -16.01 -8.66 16.24
C TYR A 123 -17.32 -8.22 15.58
N LEU A 124 -17.40 -6.96 15.22
CA LEU A 124 -18.49 -6.40 14.43
C LEU A 124 -17.88 -5.54 13.30
N ASN A 125 -18.08 -5.98 12.05
CA ASN A 125 -17.58 -5.25 10.86
C ASN A 125 -16.07 -4.95 10.91
N ASP A 126 -15.22 -5.92 11.20
CA ASP A 126 -13.75 -5.87 11.35
C ASP A 126 -13.24 -5.22 12.64
N LYS A 127 -14.10 -4.70 13.47
CA LYS A 127 -13.74 -4.07 14.73
C LYS A 127 -14.06 -4.98 15.92
N LYS A 128 -13.20 -4.96 16.93
CA LYS A 128 -13.47 -5.59 18.22
C LYS A 128 -14.67 -4.90 18.86
N ASN A 129 -15.68 -5.66 19.22
CA ASN A 129 -16.92 -5.15 19.78
C ASN A 129 -17.59 -6.23 20.62
N GLY A 130 -17.78 -5.96 21.92
CA GLY A 130 -18.27 -6.95 22.89
C GLY A 130 -17.18 -7.42 23.85
N LYS A 131 -17.37 -8.57 24.48
CA LYS A 131 -16.43 -9.11 25.47
C LYS A 131 -15.16 -9.67 24.82
N GLY A 132 -14.02 -9.44 25.47
CA GLY A 132 -12.76 -9.96 24.99
C GLY A 132 -11.63 -9.90 26.00
N LYS A 133 -10.53 -10.57 25.65
CA LYS A 133 -9.28 -10.63 26.39
C LYS A 133 -8.13 -10.24 25.48
N GLU A 134 -7.18 -9.52 26.02
CA GLU A 134 -5.98 -9.09 25.34
C GLU A 134 -4.75 -9.56 26.11
N TYR A 135 -3.77 -10.07 25.38
CA TYR A 135 -2.55 -10.65 25.91
C TYR A 135 -1.34 -9.94 25.35
N ASN A 136 -0.23 -9.95 26.07
CA ASN A 136 1.06 -9.50 25.55
C ASN A 136 1.73 -10.61 24.70
N ASP A 137 2.88 -10.31 24.13
CA ASP A 137 3.66 -11.24 23.30
C ASP A 137 4.32 -12.40 24.08
N ASP A 138 4.32 -12.34 25.43
CA ASP A 138 4.67 -13.43 26.33
C ASP A 138 3.45 -14.30 26.71
N GLY A 139 2.27 -14.06 26.14
CA GLY A 139 1.03 -14.78 26.41
C GLY A 139 0.34 -14.41 27.74
N LYS A 140 0.77 -13.32 28.41
CA LYS A 140 0.16 -12.88 29.67
C LYS A 140 -1.05 -11.99 29.41
N LEU A 141 -2.13 -12.20 30.18
CA LEU A 141 -3.32 -11.37 30.13
C LEU A 141 -2.98 -9.93 30.57
N ILE A 142 -3.30 -8.95 29.73
CA ILE A 142 -3.11 -7.52 30.00
C ILE A 142 -4.42 -6.75 30.10
N TYR A 143 -5.50 -7.30 29.54
CA TYR A 143 -6.84 -6.73 29.68
C TYR A 143 -7.91 -7.81 29.51
N GLU A 144 -8.97 -7.73 30.33
CA GLU A 144 -10.19 -8.49 30.18
C GLU A 144 -11.39 -7.57 30.39
N GLY A 145 -12.31 -7.52 29.40
CA GLY A 145 -13.45 -6.64 29.49
C GLY A 145 -14.23 -6.51 28.19
N GLU A 146 -14.90 -5.38 28.04
CA GLU A 146 -15.67 -5.06 26.86
C GLU A 146 -14.89 -4.12 25.92
N PHE A 147 -15.10 -4.30 24.64
CA PHE A 147 -14.57 -3.47 23.56
C PHE A 147 -15.72 -2.81 22.81
N ILE A 148 -15.51 -1.56 22.42
CA ILE A 148 -16.40 -0.79 21.55
C ILE A 148 -15.54 -0.16 20.46
N ASP A 149 -15.78 -0.56 19.19
CA ASP A 149 -15.04 -0.05 18.03
C ASP A 149 -13.50 -0.10 18.22
N ASP A 150 -12.96 -1.29 18.56
CA ASP A 150 -11.54 -1.58 18.85
C ASP A 150 -10.97 -0.98 20.14
N LYS A 151 -11.75 -0.26 20.92
CA LYS A 151 -11.30 0.37 22.17
C LYS A 151 -11.78 -0.38 23.39
N ARG A 152 -10.90 -0.47 24.37
CA ARG A 152 -11.25 -0.97 25.71
C ARG A 152 -12.32 -0.05 26.30
N SER A 153 -13.37 -0.64 26.87
CA SER A 153 -14.51 0.06 27.46
C SER A 153 -14.58 -0.23 28.96
N VAL A 154 -15.34 -1.22 29.35
CA VAL A 154 -15.47 -1.66 30.74
C VAL A 154 -14.64 -2.92 30.94
N GLY A 155 -13.74 -2.94 31.93
CA GLY A 155 -12.89 -4.11 32.15
C GLY A 155 -11.73 -3.86 33.08
N THR A 156 -10.88 -4.85 33.20
CA THR A 156 -9.70 -4.84 34.06
C THR A 156 -8.42 -4.88 33.24
N VAL A 157 -7.50 -4.00 33.58
CA VAL A 157 -6.14 -3.95 33.05
C VAL A 157 -5.18 -4.59 34.02
N TYR A 158 -4.27 -5.40 33.52
CA TYR A 158 -3.25 -6.09 34.30
C TYR A 158 -1.86 -5.63 33.89
N ASP A 159 -0.93 -5.59 34.86
CA ASP A 159 0.49 -5.37 34.60
C ASP A 159 1.15 -6.64 34.03
N LYS A 160 2.43 -6.54 33.67
CA LYS A 160 3.22 -7.68 33.20
C LYS A 160 3.39 -8.83 34.22
N TYR A 161 3.06 -8.60 35.47
CA TYR A 161 3.12 -9.61 36.54
C TYR A 161 1.74 -10.23 36.86
N GLY A 162 0.66 -9.72 36.21
CA GLY A 162 -0.72 -10.17 36.43
C GLY A 162 -1.46 -9.41 37.56
N ASN A 163 -0.87 -8.34 38.08
CA ASN A 163 -1.57 -7.51 39.07
C ASN A 163 -2.56 -6.58 38.37
N ILE A 164 -3.71 -6.32 39.01
CA ILE A 164 -4.68 -5.34 38.49
C ILE A 164 -4.09 -3.94 38.60
N MET A 165 -3.90 -3.28 37.47
CA MET A 165 -3.45 -1.89 37.43
C MET A 165 -4.61 -0.91 37.38
N HIS A 166 -5.66 -1.26 36.65
CA HIS A 166 -6.84 -0.41 36.52
C HIS A 166 -8.08 -1.21 36.16
N ALA A 167 -9.21 -0.83 36.74
CA ALA A 167 -10.51 -1.36 36.37
C ALA A 167 -11.43 -0.24 35.90
N TYR A 168 -11.84 -0.31 34.65
CA TYR A 168 -12.82 0.62 34.09
C TYR A 168 -14.22 0.18 34.49
N ASN A 169 -14.83 0.89 35.42
CA ASN A 169 -16.19 0.58 35.85
C ASN A 169 -17.25 1.40 35.09
N ASN A 170 -16.84 2.39 34.33
CA ASN A 170 -17.73 3.26 33.54
C ASN A 170 -17.11 3.67 32.21
N LEU A 171 -17.95 3.77 31.18
CA LEU A 171 -17.62 4.32 29.87
C LEU A 171 -17.25 5.82 29.89
N ASN A 172 -17.43 6.49 31.03
CA ASN A 172 -17.28 7.92 31.24
C ASN A 172 -16.36 8.17 32.45
N GLY A 173 -15.60 9.26 32.40
CA GLY A 173 -14.71 9.69 33.48
C GLY A 173 -13.23 9.49 33.14
N LYS A 174 -12.37 9.44 34.14
CA LYS A 174 -10.93 9.25 33.95
C LYS A 174 -10.59 7.78 33.75
N GLY A 175 -9.66 7.51 32.85
CA GLY A 175 -9.17 6.17 32.55
C GLY A 175 -7.74 6.17 32.04
N GLU A 176 -7.17 4.98 32.01
CA GLU A 176 -5.80 4.73 31.54
C GLU A 176 -5.80 3.60 30.54
N GLU A 177 -4.90 3.68 29.57
CA GLU A 177 -4.62 2.61 28.60
C GLU A 177 -3.14 2.25 28.72
N TYR A 178 -2.82 0.97 28.51
CA TYR A 178 -1.45 0.48 28.62
C TYR A 178 -1.01 -0.23 27.34
N TYR A 179 0.29 -0.18 27.06
CA TYR A 179 0.92 -1.04 26.08
C TYR A 179 0.97 -2.48 26.58
N PHE A 180 1.21 -3.44 25.66
CA PHE A 180 1.34 -4.87 25.98
C PHE A 180 2.49 -5.17 26.96
N ASN A 181 3.50 -4.29 27.07
CA ASN A 181 4.60 -4.42 28.04
C ASN A 181 4.26 -3.83 29.42
N GLY A 182 3.03 -3.37 29.62
CA GLY A 182 2.55 -2.77 30.87
C GLY A 182 2.93 -1.30 31.06
N SER A 183 3.62 -0.66 30.10
CA SER A 183 3.88 0.78 30.18
C SER A 183 2.61 1.57 29.83
N LEU A 184 2.45 2.72 30.47
CA LEU A 184 1.30 3.62 30.24
C LEU A 184 1.29 4.10 28.79
N LEU A 185 0.16 3.90 28.09
CA LEU A 185 -0.09 4.42 26.75
C LEU A 185 -0.83 5.75 26.79
N PHE A 186 -1.90 5.80 27.59
CA PHE A 186 -2.75 6.98 27.67
C PHE A 186 -3.33 7.12 29.07
N GLU A 187 -3.43 8.34 29.55
CA GLU A 187 -4.22 8.73 30.71
C GLU A 187 -5.10 9.93 30.38
N GLY A 188 -6.36 9.93 30.75
CA GLY A 188 -7.24 11.05 30.44
C GLY A 188 -8.71 10.79 30.64
N GLU A 189 -9.50 11.71 30.09
CA GLU A 189 -10.95 11.68 30.22
C GLU A 189 -11.59 10.87 29.05
N TYR A 190 -12.67 10.18 29.38
CA TYR A 190 -13.45 9.33 28.47
C TYR A 190 -14.93 9.72 28.52
N LEU A 191 -15.57 9.65 27.33
CA LEU A 191 -17.00 9.74 27.18
C LEU A 191 -17.47 8.64 26.20
N ASN A 192 -18.40 7.79 26.65
CA ASN A 192 -18.90 6.66 25.87
C ASN A 192 -17.78 5.74 25.36
N GLY A 193 -16.79 5.44 26.21
CA GLY A 193 -15.65 4.58 25.89
C GLY A 193 -14.65 5.16 24.89
N LYS A 194 -14.75 6.44 24.56
CA LYS A 194 -13.80 7.15 23.69
C LYS A 194 -13.08 8.23 24.49
N ARG A 195 -11.80 8.44 24.19
CA ARG A 195 -11.05 9.56 24.73
C ARG A 195 -11.80 10.85 24.43
N ASN A 196 -12.10 11.66 25.47
CA ASN A 196 -12.89 12.87 25.35
C ASN A 196 -12.60 13.80 26.50
N GLY A 197 -12.19 15.04 26.24
CA GLY A 197 -11.68 15.97 27.22
C GLY A 197 -10.16 15.97 27.27
N LYS A 198 -9.54 16.21 28.40
CA LYS A 198 -8.07 16.29 28.53
C LYS A 198 -7.44 14.90 28.68
N GLY A 199 -6.28 14.74 28.02
CA GLY A 199 -5.53 13.49 28.12
C GLY A 199 -4.07 13.63 27.73
N LYS A 200 -3.28 12.62 28.12
CA LYS A 200 -1.86 12.49 27.79
C LYS A 200 -1.62 11.15 27.15
N LEU A 201 -0.88 11.15 26.06
CA LEU A 201 -0.43 9.98 25.33
C LEU A 201 1.07 9.82 25.54
N TYR A 202 1.53 8.61 25.74
CA TYR A 202 2.93 8.30 26.00
C TYR A 202 3.49 7.37 24.94
N TRP A 203 4.79 7.48 24.68
CA TRP A 203 5.57 6.51 23.96
C TRP A 203 5.70 5.22 24.77
N TYR A 204 5.92 4.10 24.09
CA TYR A 204 6.09 2.81 24.74
C TYR A 204 7.26 2.77 25.77
N ILE A 205 8.22 3.67 25.63
CA ILE A 205 9.34 3.90 26.55
C ILE A 205 8.97 4.79 27.76
N GLY A 206 7.69 5.16 27.91
CA GLY A 206 7.16 5.96 29.02
C GLY A 206 7.33 7.48 28.90
N LYS A 207 7.92 7.99 27.83
CA LYS A 207 8.03 9.43 27.59
C LYS A 207 6.73 10.01 27.03
N LEU A 208 6.43 11.26 27.37
CA LEU A 208 5.26 11.96 26.87
C LEU A 208 5.35 12.14 25.35
N HIS A 209 4.29 11.76 24.65
CA HIS A 209 4.14 11.92 23.20
C HIS A 209 3.22 13.10 22.86
N PHE A 210 2.08 13.16 23.55
CA PHE A 210 1.10 14.23 23.35
C PHE A 210 0.37 14.53 24.65
N GLU A 211 0.07 15.79 24.88
CA GLU A 211 -0.87 16.24 25.90
C GLU A 211 -1.84 17.26 25.31
N GLY A 212 -3.14 17.10 25.58
CA GLY A 212 -4.11 18.02 25.01
C GLY A 212 -5.55 17.54 25.11
N GLU A 213 -6.37 18.12 24.25
CA GLU A 213 -7.81 17.89 24.23
C GLU A 213 -8.19 16.84 23.19
N TYR A 214 -9.17 16.02 23.54
CA TYR A 214 -9.74 14.96 22.71
C TYR A 214 -11.24 15.12 22.56
N LEU A 215 -11.76 14.78 21.39
CA LEU A 215 -13.19 14.70 21.09
C LEU A 215 -13.48 13.41 20.31
N ASN A 216 -14.33 12.55 20.86
CA ASN A 216 -14.71 11.28 20.23
C ASN A 216 -13.51 10.40 19.82
N GLY A 217 -12.44 10.40 20.61
CA GLY A 217 -11.25 9.58 20.40
C GLY A 217 -10.16 10.22 19.55
N LYS A 218 -10.40 11.43 18.99
CA LYS A 218 -9.45 12.16 18.16
C LYS A 218 -8.91 13.38 18.91
N ARG A 219 -7.66 13.75 18.64
CA ARG A 219 -7.08 15.04 19.11
C ARG A 219 -7.93 16.16 18.50
N ASN A 220 -8.47 17.04 19.37
CA ASN A 220 -9.35 18.11 18.95
C ASN A 220 -9.37 19.21 20.00
N GLY A 221 -8.92 20.43 19.67
CA GLY A 221 -8.68 21.51 20.57
C GLY A 221 -7.19 21.73 20.82
N LYS A 222 -6.83 22.31 21.95
CA LYS A 222 -5.43 22.67 22.27
C LYS A 222 -4.60 21.44 22.64
N GLY A 223 -3.34 21.40 22.18
CA GLY A 223 -2.43 20.33 22.52
C GLY A 223 -0.97 20.65 22.22
N LYS A 224 -0.11 19.80 22.79
CA LYS A 224 1.34 19.77 22.57
C LYS A 224 1.77 18.37 22.19
N GLU A 225 2.60 18.26 21.19
CA GLU A 225 3.18 17.01 20.72
C GLU A 225 4.70 17.07 20.87
N TYR A 226 5.31 15.95 21.23
CA TYR A 226 6.72 15.88 21.57
C TYR A 226 7.43 14.81 20.75
N TYR A 227 8.68 15.07 20.41
CA TYR A 227 9.60 14.04 19.89
C TYR A 227 9.78 12.92 20.91
N GLU A 228 10.16 11.73 20.44
CA GLU A 228 10.48 10.61 21.33
C GLU A 228 11.61 10.94 22.31
N SER A 229 12.54 11.81 21.92
CA SER A 229 13.59 12.35 22.79
C SER A 229 13.07 13.27 23.90
N GLY A 230 11.89 13.88 23.72
CA GLY A 230 11.17 14.67 24.73
C GLY A 230 11.08 16.16 24.42
N GLU A 231 11.72 16.66 23.36
CA GLU A 231 11.63 18.06 22.94
C GLU A 231 10.24 18.33 22.31
N LEU A 232 9.79 19.57 22.37
CA LEU A 232 8.52 19.99 21.77
C LEU A 232 8.60 19.88 20.24
N TYR A 233 7.64 19.18 19.62
CA TYR A 233 7.46 19.09 18.17
C TYR A 233 6.42 20.10 17.66
N PHE A 234 5.28 20.18 18.33
CA PHE A 234 4.19 21.08 17.93
C PHE A 234 3.42 21.57 19.15
N GLU A 235 3.03 22.84 19.13
CA GLU A 235 2.11 23.44 20.09
C GLU A 235 1.04 24.23 19.36
N GLY A 236 -0.24 23.89 19.64
CA GLY A 236 -1.32 24.60 18.98
C GLY A 236 -2.68 23.91 19.13
N GLU A 237 -3.50 24.08 18.12
CA GLU A 237 -4.84 23.50 18.03
C GLU A 237 -4.85 22.36 17.02
N TYR A 238 -5.61 21.33 17.35
CA TYR A 238 -5.88 20.17 16.52
C TYR A 238 -7.34 20.14 16.11
N LEU A 239 -7.63 19.63 14.91
CA LEU A 239 -8.97 19.35 14.41
C LEU A 239 -9.02 17.92 13.84
N ASN A 240 -9.70 17.00 14.53
CA ASN A 240 -9.84 15.60 14.12
C ASN A 240 -8.50 14.92 13.80
N ASP A 241 -7.52 15.01 14.72
CA ASP A 241 -6.13 14.52 14.63
C ASP A 241 -5.19 15.30 13.72
N LYS A 242 -5.67 16.27 12.95
CA LYS A 242 -4.84 17.13 12.10
C LYS A 242 -4.38 18.36 12.86
N ILE A 243 -3.14 18.76 12.66
CA ILE A 243 -2.67 20.08 13.12
C ILE A 243 -3.47 21.16 12.40
N TRP A 244 -4.00 22.13 13.16
CA TRP A 244 -4.93 23.11 12.60
C TRP A 244 -4.41 24.54 12.72
N LYS A 245 -3.88 24.91 13.90
CA LYS A 245 -3.33 26.23 14.13
C LYS A 245 -2.25 26.16 15.20
N GLY A 246 -1.06 26.69 14.92
CA GLY A 246 0.03 26.67 15.91
C GLY A 246 1.40 26.75 15.28
N LYS A 247 2.40 26.30 16.03
CA LYS A 247 3.81 26.34 15.66
C LYS A 247 4.45 24.97 15.78
N GLY A 248 5.26 24.62 14.80
CA GLY A 248 6.11 23.44 14.83
C GLY A 248 7.56 23.78 15.09
N TYR A 249 8.26 22.87 15.77
CA TYR A 249 9.62 23.06 16.27
C TYR A 249 10.53 21.92 15.83
N ASP A 250 11.80 22.22 15.59
CA ASP A 250 12.85 21.21 15.45
C ASP A 250 13.36 20.76 16.84
N LYS A 251 14.26 19.76 16.86
CA LYS A 251 14.87 19.27 18.13
C LYS A 251 15.76 20.30 18.85
N LEU A 252 16.11 21.39 18.19
CA LEU A 252 16.85 22.51 18.79
C LEU A 252 15.90 23.61 19.32
N ASN A 253 14.58 23.34 19.27
CA ASN A 253 13.53 24.25 19.71
C ASN A 253 13.40 25.52 18.86
N ASN A 254 13.86 25.49 17.60
CA ASN A 254 13.61 26.57 16.65
C ASN A 254 12.22 26.37 16.01
N VAL A 255 11.49 27.49 15.85
CA VAL A 255 10.23 27.43 15.06
C VAL A 255 10.56 27.18 13.60
N VAL A 256 10.08 26.08 13.05
CA VAL A 256 10.35 25.64 11.68
C VAL A 256 9.16 25.76 10.74
N PHE A 257 7.95 25.86 11.30
CA PHE A 257 6.74 26.21 10.55
C PHE A 257 5.66 26.83 11.46
N GLU A 258 4.74 27.55 10.83
CA GLU A 258 3.50 28.00 11.44
C GLU A 258 2.33 27.60 10.56
N ILE A 259 1.23 27.15 11.18
CA ILE A 259 -0.01 26.74 10.47
C ILE A 259 -1.18 27.54 11.03
N ASN A 260 -2.11 27.96 10.15
CA ASN A 260 -3.30 28.69 10.54
C ASN A 260 -4.52 28.22 9.73
N GLY A 261 -5.54 27.70 10.42
CA GLY A 261 -6.74 27.14 9.77
C GLY A 261 -6.43 25.94 8.87
N GLY A 262 -5.42 25.14 9.23
CA GLY A 262 -4.99 23.98 8.44
C GLY A 262 -4.16 24.33 7.19
N ASN A 263 -3.77 25.60 7.01
CA ASN A 263 -3.08 26.09 5.82
C ASN A 263 -1.70 26.64 6.18
N GLY A 264 -0.69 26.35 5.37
CA GLY A 264 0.67 26.85 5.57
C GLY A 264 1.72 26.10 4.78
N LEU A 265 2.96 26.55 4.90
CA LEU A 265 4.14 25.80 4.48
C LEU A 265 4.63 25.01 5.67
N ILE A 266 4.58 23.68 5.57
CA ILE A 266 4.85 22.77 6.68
C ILE A 266 6.11 21.96 6.41
N LYS A 267 6.96 21.92 7.43
CA LYS A 267 8.11 21.02 7.51
C LYS A 267 7.80 19.88 8.48
N GLU A 268 7.62 18.69 7.96
CA GLU A 268 7.38 17.52 8.79
C GLU A 268 8.68 16.83 9.16
N TYR A 269 8.88 16.63 10.44
CA TYR A 269 10.01 15.91 10.99
C TYR A 269 9.57 14.58 11.58
N SER A 270 10.36 13.55 11.36
CA SER A 270 10.15 12.27 12.02
C SER A 270 10.21 12.45 13.53
N ILE A 271 9.12 12.17 14.21
CA ILE A 271 8.98 12.31 15.67
C ILE A 271 9.99 11.41 16.40
N LEU A 272 10.40 10.30 15.79
CA LEU A 272 11.41 9.38 16.32
C LEU A 272 12.83 9.92 16.12
N SER A 273 13.23 10.17 14.89
CA SER A 273 14.61 10.54 14.55
C SER A 273 14.88 12.06 14.59
N GLY A 274 13.85 12.88 14.41
CA GLY A 274 13.98 14.34 14.23
C GLY A 274 14.49 14.74 12.85
N LYS A 275 14.54 13.82 11.88
CA LYS A 275 14.92 14.12 10.50
C LYS A 275 13.75 14.68 9.72
N LEU A 276 14.01 15.68 8.90
CA LEU A 276 13.03 16.23 7.96
C LEU A 276 12.70 15.16 6.91
N TYR A 277 11.42 14.89 6.68
CA TYR A 277 10.98 13.95 5.65
C TYR A 277 9.97 14.51 4.66
N PHE A 278 9.38 15.69 4.96
CA PHE A 278 8.52 16.41 4.04
C PHE A 278 8.65 17.93 4.24
N ASP A 279 8.61 18.69 3.14
CA ASP A 279 8.57 20.16 3.12
C ASP A 279 7.60 20.61 2.01
N GLY A 280 6.48 21.24 2.35
CA GLY A 280 5.50 21.61 1.35
C GLY A 280 4.25 22.31 1.86
N GLU A 281 3.34 22.53 0.93
CA GLU A 281 2.09 23.24 1.14
C GLU A 281 1.04 22.33 1.76
N TYR A 282 0.27 22.90 2.69
CA TYR A 282 -0.87 22.30 3.36
C TYR A 282 -2.14 23.10 3.13
N LEU A 283 -3.25 22.40 2.92
CA LEU A 283 -4.60 22.93 2.86
C LEU A 283 -5.52 22.03 3.68
N ASN A 284 -6.32 22.62 4.60
CA ASN A 284 -7.23 21.87 5.47
C ASN A 284 -6.54 20.76 6.29
N GLY A 285 -5.27 21.00 6.69
CA GLY A 285 -4.49 20.07 7.50
C GLY A 285 -3.97 18.83 6.74
N GLU A 286 -3.93 18.87 5.42
CA GLU A 286 -3.38 17.82 4.56
C GLU A 286 -2.40 18.41 3.55
N ARG A 287 -1.42 17.63 3.10
CA ARG A 287 -0.52 17.99 2.01
C ARG A 287 -1.34 18.33 0.76
N ASN A 288 -1.17 19.54 0.26
CA ASN A 288 -1.96 20.03 -0.88
C ASN A 288 -1.20 21.18 -1.54
N GLY A 289 -0.99 21.10 -2.87
CA GLY A 289 -0.11 22.02 -3.57
C GLY A 289 1.28 21.43 -3.77
N LYS A 290 2.33 22.22 -3.71
CA LYS A 290 3.70 21.76 -3.96
C LYS A 290 4.36 21.23 -2.70
N GLY A 291 5.12 20.15 -2.85
CA GLY A 291 5.86 19.57 -1.73
C GLY A 291 7.04 18.71 -2.17
N LYS A 292 7.91 18.40 -1.20
CA LYS A 292 9.10 17.58 -1.36
C LYS A 292 9.13 16.52 -0.28
N GLU A 293 9.33 15.27 -0.68
CA GLU A 293 9.65 14.17 0.21
C GLU A 293 11.16 14.00 0.29
N ILE A 294 11.67 13.78 1.49
CA ILE A 294 13.09 13.77 1.80
C ILE A 294 13.40 12.45 2.53
N PHE A 295 14.38 11.72 2.04
CA PHE A 295 14.86 10.50 2.65
C PHE A 295 16.38 10.53 2.77
N TYR A 296 16.92 10.33 3.99
CA TYR A 296 18.35 10.48 4.29
C TYR A 296 18.96 11.78 3.75
N ASP A 297 18.28 12.92 4.03
CA ASP A 297 18.69 14.28 3.67
C ASP A 297 18.77 14.51 2.12
N LYS A 298 18.18 13.62 1.32
CA LYS A 298 18.06 13.73 -0.14
C LYS A 298 16.61 13.79 -0.56
N ILE A 299 16.33 14.59 -1.59
CA ILE A 299 14.99 14.61 -2.18
C ILE A 299 14.75 13.26 -2.86
N GLU A 300 13.67 12.59 -2.47
CA GLU A 300 13.17 11.38 -3.10
C GLU A 300 12.06 11.68 -4.11
N PHE A 301 11.25 12.70 -3.79
CA PHE A 301 10.18 13.17 -4.64
C PHE A 301 9.98 14.67 -4.48
N GLU A 302 9.67 15.37 -5.57
CA GLU A 302 9.12 16.72 -5.55
C GLU A 302 7.97 16.82 -6.56
N GLY A 303 6.86 17.48 -6.16
CA GLY A 303 5.71 17.57 -7.05
C GLY A 303 4.47 18.17 -6.38
N GLU A 304 3.35 17.89 -7.02
CA GLU A 304 2.04 18.37 -6.60
C GLU A 304 1.32 17.33 -5.76
N TYR A 305 0.56 17.80 -4.78
CA TYR A 305 -0.23 16.99 -3.84
C TYR A 305 -1.69 17.43 -3.85
N LEU A 306 -2.57 16.49 -3.63
CA LEU A 306 -3.99 16.73 -3.40
C LEU A 306 -4.49 15.78 -2.30
N ASN A 307 -5.06 16.35 -1.23
CA ASN A 307 -5.62 15.60 -0.09
C ASN A 307 -4.66 14.53 0.47
N GLY A 308 -3.38 14.91 0.63
CA GLY A 308 -2.34 14.07 1.22
C GLY A 308 -1.57 13.18 0.25
N GLU A 309 -2.03 13.02 -1.00
CA GLU A 309 -1.43 12.12 -1.98
C GLU A 309 -0.76 12.87 -3.13
N ARG A 310 0.29 12.30 -3.73
CA ARG A 310 0.91 12.82 -4.96
C ARG A 310 -0.15 12.91 -6.06
N ASN A 311 -0.34 14.09 -6.65
CA ASN A 311 -1.38 14.32 -7.65
C ASN A 311 -1.01 15.50 -8.53
N GLY A 312 -1.04 15.33 -9.85
CA GLY A 312 -0.54 16.34 -10.78
C GLY A 312 0.88 16.03 -11.23
N LYS A 313 1.74 17.03 -11.42
CA LYS A 313 3.10 16.84 -11.91
C LYS A 313 4.09 16.57 -10.77
N GLY A 314 5.03 15.66 -11.02
CA GLY A 314 6.06 15.35 -10.03
C GLY A 314 7.30 14.70 -10.63
N LYS A 315 8.36 14.65 -9.81
CA LYS A 315 9.65 14.02 -10.12
C LYS A 315 10.09 13.14 -8.97
N GLU A 316 10.48 11.94 -9.29
CA GLU A 316 11.18 11.02 -8.38
C GLU A 316 12.67 11.08 -8.64
N TYR A 317 13.46 10.85 -7.62
CA TYR A 317 14.92 10.89 -7.69
C TYR A 317 15.54 9.59 -7.17
N TYR A 318 16.64 9.23 -7.75
CA TYR A 318 17.57 8.23 -7.22
C TYR A 318 18.38 8.80 -6.05
N THR A 319 18.98 7.93 -5.28
CA THR A 319 19.87 8.31 -4.14
C THR A 319 21.11 9.11 -4.57
N ASN A 320 21.50 9.04 -5.86
CA ASN A 320 22.55 9.88 -6.44
C ASN A 320 22.09 11.28 -6.85
N GLY A 321 20.79 11.60 -6.68
CA GLY A 321 20.19 12.90 -7.02
C GLY A 321 19.75 13.04 -8.48
N LYS A 322 19.97 12.03 -9.33
CA LYS A 322 19.47 12.04 -10.71
C LYS A 322 17.98 11.71 -10.73
N ILE A 323 17.28 12.24 -11.73
CA ILE A 323 15.86 11.96 -11.94
C ILE A 323 15.69 10.48 -12.27
N LYS A 324 14.74 9.84 -11.59
CA LYS A 324 14.30 8.48 -11.84
C LYS A 324 13.03 8.45 -12.69
N TYR A 325 12.14 9.40 -12.42
CA TYR A 325 10.88 9.56 -13.15
C TYR A 325 10.45 11.02 -13.10
N GLU A 326 9.90 11.52 -14.19
CA GLU A 326 9.16 12.78 -14.23
C GLU A 326 7.87 12.60 -15.04
N GLY A 327 6.74 13.07 -14.49
CA GLY A 327 5.46 12.87 -15.15
C GLY A 327 4.27 13.25 -14.28
N GLU A 328 3.14 12.69 -14.65
CA GLU A 328 1.87 12.93 -14.00
C GLU A 328 1.57 11.85 -12.97
N TYR A 329 0.86 12.25 -11.91
CA TYR A 329 0.42 11.38 -10.79
C TYR A 329 -1.07 11.54 -10.57
N LEU A 330 -1.71 10.46 -10.14
CA LEU A 330 -3.09 10.43 -9.69
C LEU A 330 -3.20 9.53 -8.46
N ASN A 331 -3.62 10.10 -7.33
CA ASN A 331 -3.80 9.39 -6.06
C ASN A 331 -2.56 8.55 -5.67
N GLY A 332 -1.38 9.16 -5.71
CA GLY A 332 -0.12 8.57 -5.32
C GLY A 332 0.59 7.72 -6.38
N GLU A 333 -0.08 7.41 -7.50
CA GLU A 333 0.46 6.52 -8.53
C GLU A 333 0.79 7.27 -9.83
N ARG A 334 1.81 6.82 -10.56
CA ARG A 334 2.16 7.36 -11.90
C ARG A 334 0.98 7.17 -12.84
N TYR A 335 0.57 8.24 -13.49
CA TYR A 335 -0.61 8.31 -14.36
C TYR A 335 -0.33 9.26 -15.52
N GLY A 336 -1.01 9.09 -16.70
CA GLY A 336 -0.83 10.00 -17.82
C GLY A 336 0.57 9.94 -18.41
N LYS A 337 1.12 11.07 -18.84
CA LYS A 337 2.41 11.13 -19.51
C LYS A 337 3.57 11.17 -18.54
N GLY A 338 4.63 10.43 -18.85
CA GLY A 338 5.85 10.43 -18.03
C GLY A 338 7.07 9.91 -18.74
N LYS A 339 8.22 10.21 -18.15
CA LYS A 339 9.55 9.76 -18.57
C LYS A 339 10.22 9.05 -17.40
N GLU A 340 10.85 7.95 -17.70
CA GLU A 340 11.60 7.15 -16.74
C GLU A 340 13.07 7.07 -17.17
N TYR A 341 13.96 7.18 -16.22
CA TYR A 341 15.41 7.21 -16.44
C TYR A 341 16.09 6.10 -15.63
N ASP A 342 17.25 5.66 -16.08
CA ASP A 342 18.11 4.77 -15.33
C ASP A 342 18.90 5.51 -14.22
N TYR A 343 19.71 4.75 -13.47
CA TYR A 343 20.51 5.31 -12.37
C TYR A 343 21.60 6.30 -12.87
N ASP A 344 22.00 6.19 -14.15
CA ASP A 344 22.95 7.10 -14.80
C ASP A 344 22.27 8.32 -15.41
N GLY A 345 20.94 8.38 -15.37
CA GLY A 345 20.13 9.50 -15.89
C GLY A 345 19.85 9.42 -17.39
N LYS A 346 20.08 8.25 -18.03
CA LYS A 346 19.69 8.01 -19.42
C LYS A 346 18.21 7.69 -19.49
N LEU A 347 17.53 8.19 -20.54
CA LEU A 347 16.11 7.92 -20.77
C LEU A 347 15.92 6.45 -21.13
N ILE A 348 15.05 5.75 -20.38
CA ILE A 348 14.67 4.35 -20.65
C ILE A 348 13.23 4.20 -21.12
N TYR A 349 12.36 5.14 -20.81
CA TYR A 349 10.98 5.11 -21.29
C TYR A 349 10.37 6.51 -21.34
N GLU A 350 9.59 6.76 -22.39
CA GLU A 350 8.75 7.94 -22.54
C GLU A 350 7.39 7.52 -23.07
N GLY A 351 6.31 7.80 -22.30
CA GLY A 351 4.99 7.37 -22.73
C GLY A 351 3.90 7.60 -21.70
N GLU A 352 2.85 6.80 -21.81
CA GLU A 352 1.66 6.87 -20.97
C GLU A 352 1.70 5.81 -19.88
N TYR A 353 1.27 6.20 -18.67
CA TYR A 353 1.14 5.36 -17.49
C TYR A 353 -0.30 5.28 -17.03
N LEU A 354 -0.67 4.15 -16.49
CA LEU A 354 -1.92 3.91 -15.78
C LEU A 354 -1.63 3.11 -14.51
N TYR A 355 -1.75 3.76 -13.35
CA TYR A 355 -1.48 3.16 -12.04
C TYR A 355 -0.12 2.44 -11.98
N ASN A 356 0.95 3.19 -12.27
CA ASN A 356 2.36 2.73 -12.34
C ASN A 356 2.69 1.77 -13.50
N TYR A 357 1.71 1.41 -14.36
CA TYR A 357 1.97 0.54 -15.51
C TYR A 357 2.16 1.35 -16.79
N LYS A 358 3.18 1.00 -17.56
CA LYS A 358 3.38 1.49 -18.93
C LYS A 358 2.23 1.00 -19.81
N ILE A 359 1.62 1.89 -20.58
CA ILE A 359 0.49 1.59 -21.47
C ILE A 359 0.88 1.69 -22.92
N LYS A 360 1.50 2.81 -23.30
CA LYS A 360 1.91 3.08 -24.66
C LYS A 360 3.06 4.09 -24.65
N GLY A 361 4.10 3.83 -25.42
CA GLY A 361 5.25 4.73 -25.47
C GLY A 361 6.45 4.13 -26.18
N LYS A 362 7.58 4.77 -25.92
CA LYS A 362 8.90 4.46 -26.46
C LYS A 362 9.79 3.93 -25.34
N TYR A 363 10.44 2.83 -25.59
CA TYR A 363 11.42 2.23 -24.69
C TYR A 363 12.80 2.35 -25.32
N PHE A 364 13.78 2.74 -24.55
CA PHE A 364 15.13 3.04 -24.99
C PHE A 364 16.14 2.16 -24.24
N ILE A 365 17.23 1.83 -24.93
CA ILE A 365 18.43 1.21 -24.36
C ILE A 365 19.61 2.04 -24.83
N ASN A 366 20.43 2.51 -23.90
CA ASN A 366 21.54 3.44 -24.20
C ASN A 366 21.12 4.68 -25.01
N GLU A 367 19.93 5.23 -24.71
CA GLU A 367 19.32 6.38 -25.39
C GLU A 367 18.86 6.10 -26.84
N GLU A 368 19.01 4.87 -27.34
CA GLU A 368 18.52 4.44 -28.63
C GLU A 368 17.15 3.78 -28.54
N LEU A 369 16.26 4.08 -29.50
CA LEU A 369 14.91 3.54 -29.53
C LEU A 369 14.97 2.03 -29.78
N GLU A 370 14.60 1.23 -28.77
CA GLU A 370 14.54 -0.23 -28.88
C GLU A 370 13.12 -0.71 -29.20
N TYR A 371 12.08 -0.03 -28.67
CA TYR A 371 10.70 -0.43 -28.91
C TYR A 371 9.76 0.76 -28.88
N GLU A 372 8.77 0.77 -29.77
CA GLU A 372 7.65 1.72 -29.75
C GLU A 372 6.33 0.97 -29.90
N GLY A 373 5.42 1.18 -28.93
CA GLY A 373 4.14 0.50 -28.99
C GLY A 373 3.36 0.52 -27.68
N GLU A 374 2.44 -0.45 -27.59
CA GLU A 374 1.61 -0.68 -26.42
C GLU A 374 2.31 -1.65 -25.48
N PHE A 375 2.04 -1.44 -24.18
CA PHE A 375 2.51 -2.29 -23.11
C PHE A 375 1.31 -2.86 -22.35
N ARG A 376 1.48 -4.06 -21.80
CA ARG A 376 0.51 -4.70 -20.92
C ARG A 376 1.22 -5.29 -19.71
N TYR A 377 0.91 -4.77 -18.54
CA TYR A 377 1.64 -5.10 -17.30
C TYR A 377 3.16 -4.93 -17.44
N ASN A 378 3.56 -3.77 -18.00
CA ASN A 378 4.94 -3.42 -18.31
C ASN A 378 5.65 -4.34 -19.33
N ARG A 379 4.90 -5.19 -20.05
CA ARG A 379 5.43 -6.04 -21.13
C ARG A 379 5.06 -5.46 -22.48
N LYS A 380 5.96 -5.54 -23.43
CA LYS A 380 5.72 -5.20 -24.82
C LYS A 380 4.55 -5.99 -25.37
N TRP A 381 3.58 -5.37 -26.03
CA TRP A 381 2.34 -6.01 -26.42
C TRP A 381 2.01 -5.87 -27.91
N ASN A 382 1.73 -4.64 -28.39
CA ASN A 382 1.52 -4.33 -29.80
C ASN A 382 2.50 -3.24 -30.21
N GLY A 383 3.45 -3.52 -31.10
CA GLY A 383 4.42 -2.51 -31.49
C GLY A 383 5.60 -3.09 -32.22
N LYS A 384 6.59 -2.24 -32.43
CA LYS A 384 7.76 -2.51 -33.27
C LYS A 384 9.03 -2.39 -32.47
N GLY A 385 9.96 -3.31 -32.70
CA GLY A 385 11.31 -3.24 -32.18
C GLY A 385 12.30 -2.81 -33.24
N TYR A 386 13.32 -2.08 -32.80
CA TYR A 386 14.29 -1.41 -33.67
C TYR A 386 15.71 -1.86 -33.31
N ASP A 387 16.60 -1.80 -34.31
CA ASP A 387 18.04 -1.88 -34.12
C ASP A 387 18.66 -0.49 -33.88
N GLU A 388 19.96 -0.42 -33.61
CA GLU A 388 20.73 0.83 -33.41
C GLU A 388 20.70 1.77 -34.61
N SER A 389 20.40 1.25 -35.79
CA SER A 389 20.28 2.05 -37.04
C SER A 389 18.85 2.55 -37.27
N GLY A 390 17.90 2.21 -36.37
CA GLY A 390 16.48 2.56 -36.46
C GLY A 390 15.68 1.69 -37.44
N ASN A 391 16.23 0.56 -37.90
CA ASN A 391 15.48 -0.37 -38.74
C ASN A 391 14.57 -1.24 -37.87
N ILE A 392 13.36 -1.54 -38.37
CA ILE A 392 12.44 -2.45 -37.69
C ILE A 392 12.98 -3.87 -37.80
N ILE A 393 13.27 -4.51 -36.66
CA ILE A 393 13.81 -5.87 -36.59
C ILE A 393 12.76 -6.90 -36.11
N TYR A 394 11.69 -6.45 -35.46
CA TYR A 394 10.57 -7.29 -35.11
C TYR A 394 9.27 -6.49 -34.94
N GLU A 395 8.15 -7.20 -34.97
CA GLU A 395 6.83 -6.68 -34.67
C GLU A 395 6.08 -7.64 -33.75
N LEU A 396 5.40 -7.09 -32.75
CA LEU A 396 4.52 -7.83 -31.83
C LEU A 396 3.06 -7.48 -32.10
N VAL A 397 2.22 -8.52 -32.16
CA VAL A 397 0.76 -8.41 -32.27
C VAL A 397 0.14 -9.24 -31.13
N ASN A 398 -0.57 -8.58 -30.22
CA ASN A 398 -1.15 -9.19 -29.01
C ASN A 398 -0.12 -9.95 -28.18
N GLY A 399 1.10 -9.40 -28.08
CA GLY A 399 2.20 -10.00 -27.34
C GLY A 399 2.82 -11.25 -28.00
N ASN A 400 2.52 -11.47 -29.30
CA ASN A 400 3.04 -12.61 -30.06
C ASN A 400 3.95 -12.14 -31.18
N GLY A 401 5.05 -12.86 -31.39
CA GLY A 401 6.03 -12.57 -32.44
C GLY A 401 7.41 -13.10 -32.10
N LYS A 402 8.38 -12.77 -32.95
CA LYS A 402 9.79 -13.00 -32.64
C LYS A 402 10.37 -11.71 -32.10
N VAL A 403 11.19 -11.79 -31.05
CA VAL A 403 11.75 -10.62 -30.38
C VAL A 403 13.26 -10.73 -30.22
N ASN A 404 13.90 -9.56 -30.11
CA ASN A 404 15.22 -9.42 -29.54
C ASN A 404 15.09 -8.61 -28.24
N GLU A 405 15.66 -9.07 -27.16
CA GLU A 405 15.77 -8.34 -25.89
C GLU A 405 17.23 -8.04 -25.63
N TYR A 406 17.51 -6.91 -25.00
CA TYR A 406 18.87 -6.46 -24.76
C TYR A 406 19.06 -6.11 -23.29
N TYR A 407 20.28 -6.32 -22.80
CA TYR A 407 20.73 -5.80 -21.51
C TYR A 407 20.87 -4.27 -21.56
N ASP A 408 20.94 -3.63 -20.40
CA ASP A 408 21.14 -2.19 -20.28
C ASP A 408 22.46 -1.70 -20.92
N ASN A 409 23.45 -2.59 -21.08
CA ASN A 409 24.69 -2.30 -21.80
C ASN A 409 24.57 -2.40 -23.33
N GLY A 410 23.36 -2.71 -23.87
CA GLY A 410 23.10 -2.86 -25.30
C GLY A 410 23.40 -4.25 -25.88
N ASN A 411 23.99 -5.17 -25.11
CA ASN A 411 24.26 -6.53 -25.58
C ASN A 411 22.97 -7.35 -25.65
N LEU A 412 22.86 -8.22 -26.64
CA LEU A 412 21.70 -9.09 -26.82
C LEU A 412 21.57 -10.04 -25.63
N GLU A 413 20.39 -10.02 -24.96
CA GLU A 413 20.03 -10.90 -23.87
C GLU A 413 19.29 -12.14 -24.36
N PHE A 414 18.28 -11.91 -25.23
CA PHE A 414 17.43 -12.99 -25.72
C PHE A 414 16.98 -12.72 -27.14
N LYS A 415 16.95 -13.79 -27.95
CA LYS A 415 16.36 -13.79 -29.28
C LYS A 415 15.46 -15.01 -29.43
N GLY A 416 14.17 -14.81 -29.69
CA GLY A 416 13.27 -15.96 -29.77
C GLY A 416 11.80 -15.59 -29.92
N GLU A 417 10.95 -16.56 -29.64
CA GLU A 417 9.52 -16.44 -29.81
C GLU A 417 8.82 -15.98 -28.53
N TYR A 418 7.82 -15.13 -28.71
CA TYR A 418 6.92 -14.67 -27.67
C TYR A 418 5.50 -15.14 -27.90
N LEU A 419 4.84 -15.52 -26.78
CA LEU A 419 3.40 -15.78 -26.71
C LEU A 419 2.83 -15.04 -25.49
N ASN A 420 1.82 -14.18 -25.72
CA ASN A 420 1.19 -13.38 -24.66
C ASN A 420 2.22 -12.54 -23.86
N GLY A 421 3.21 -11.95 -24.52
CA GLY A 421 4.22 -11.09 -23.91
C GLY A 421 5.24 -11.83 -23.02
N LYS A 422 5.43 -13.13 -23.25
CA LYS A 422 6.43 -13.96 -22.55
C LYS A 422 7.24 -14.79 -23.52
N ARG A 423 8.51 -15.07 -23.19
CA ARG A 423 9.34 -16.04 -23.91
C ARG A 423 8.61 -17.38 -23.99
N ASN A 424 8.36 -17.87 -25.20
CA ASN A 424 7.62 -19.11 -25.44
C ASN A 424 7.99 -19.68 -26.83
N GLY A 425 8.20 -20.99 -26.93
CA GLY A 425 8.73 -21.60 -28.14
C GLY A 425 10.26 -21.58 -28.16
N LYS A 426 10.86 -21.52 -29.34
CA LYS A 426 12.33 -21.57 -29.48
C LYS A 426 12.96 -20.23 -29.13
N GLY A 427 14.09 -20.27 -28.42
CA GLY A 427 14.84 -19.08 -28.05
C GLY A 427 16.27 -19.35 -27.67
N ILE A 428 17.07 -18.29 -27.82
CA ILE A 428 18.51 -18.26 -27.51
C ILE A 428 18.70 -17.14 -26.48
N GLU A 429 19.37 -17.44 -25.38
CA GLU A 429 19.69 -16.51 -24.32
C GLU A 429 21.20 -16.35 -24.18
N TYR A 430 21.65 -15.15 -23.94
CA TYR A 430 23.06 -14.82 -23.81
C TYR A 430 23.33 -14.21 -22.42
N TYR A 431 24.57 -14.30 -21.97
CA TYR A 431 25.08 -13.50 -20.85
C TYR A 431 25.31 -12.04 -21.30
N ASP A 432 25.46 -11.14 -20.35
CA ASP A 432 25.76 -9.72 -20.54
C ASP A 432 27.10 -9.47 -21.27
N ASN A 433 28.00 -10.45 -21.27
CA ASN A 433 29.26 -10.45 -22.03
C ASN A 433 29.12 -11.05 -23.45
N GLY A 434 27.90 -11.37 -23.89
CA GLY A 434 27.59 -11.91 -25.21
C GLY A 434 27.84 -13.42 -25.38
N LEU A 435 28.29 -14.14 -24.36
CA LEU A 435 28.43 -15.60 -24.42
C LEU A 435 27.05 -16.28 -24.37
N LEU A 436 26.92 -17.40 -25.12
CA LEU A 436 25.71 -18.21 -25.12
C LEU A 436 25.44 -18.73 -23.71
N ARG A 437 24.25 -18.48 -23.20
CA ARG A 437 23.77 -18.95 -21.90
C ARG A 437 22.85 -20.15 -22.00
N PHE A 438 21.95 -20.14 -22.99
CA PHE A 438 20.98 -21.20 -23.20
C PHE A 438 20.42 -21.10 -24.63
N GLU A 439 20.21 -22.27 -25.25
CA GLU A 439 19.48 -22.41 -26.49
C GLU A 439 18.49 -23.58 -26.32
N GLY A 440 17.19 -23.33 -26.55
CA GLY A 440 16.18 -24.35 -26.35
C GLY A 440 14.76 -23.82 -26.39
N GLU A 441 13.84 -24.59 -25.80
CA GLU A 441 12.42 -24.22 -25.73
C GLU A 441 12.07 -23.49 -24.43
N TYR A 442 11.16 -22.56 -24.54
CA TYR A 442 10.56 -21.80 -23.45
C TYR A 442 9.06 -22.08 -23.35
N LEU A 443 8.54 -22.09 -22.11
CA LEU A 443 7.11 -22.17 -21.84
C LEU A 443 6.74 -21.13 -20.77
N ASN A 444 5.87 -20.17 -21.12
CA ASN A 444 5.40 -19.12 -20.21
C ASN A 444 6.52 -18.35 -19.49
N GLY A 445 7.62 -18.06 -20.18
CA GLY A 445 8.75 -17.30 -19.68
C GLY A 445 9.83 -18.13 -18.97
N LYS A 446 9.67 -19.45 -18.86
CA LYS A 446 10.65 -20.36 -18.24
C LYS A 446 11.28 -21.26 -19.30
N ARG A 447 12.58 -21.59 -19.09
CA ARG A 447 13.25 -22.63 -19.88
C ARG A 447 12.52 -23.97 -19.65
N LYS A 448 12.30 -24.71 -20.71
CA LYS A 448 11.75 -26.06 -20.62
C LYS A 448 12.93 -27.00 -20.29
N GLU A 449 12.88 -27.59 -19.11
CA GLU A 449 13.83 -28.66 -18.74
C GLU A 449 13.51 -29.90 -19.57
N ASN A 450 14.53 -30.53 -20.17
CA ASN A 450 14.41 -31.79 -20.93
C ASN A 450 14.13 -32.95 -20.00
#